data_2fa5724f98b8712b5ebf9fa6b0b273b8
#
_entry.id   2fa5724f98b8712b5ebf9fa6b0b273b8
#
_cell.length_a   1.000
_cell.length_b   1.000
_cell.length_c   1.000
_cell.angle_alpha   90.00
_cell.angle_beta   90.00
_cell.angle_gamma   90.00
#
_symmetry.space_group_name_H-M   'P 1'
#
loop_
_entity.id
_entity.type
_entity.pdbx_description
1 polymer ?
#
loop_
_entity_poly.entity_id
_entity_poly.type
_entity_poly.pdbx_seq_one_letter_code
_entity_poly.pdbx_strand_id
1 'polypeptide(L)'
;DDNLFGGEIMQIGIGNKIRELRRRDGRKQEDLANALGVTCQAVSRWEANGGYPDMEMIPAIANYFNISIDELFGYSKDRDEKLKAILSKADEAIDRRGDLTECVKMLRAAADEFPSEPRVYIRLGTALDMLGWEKHGARSYTKDGSNYTFEDTEYNSRNVYWQEALRAYEKALT
;
A
#
# COMPACT_ATOMS: atom_id res chain seq x y z
N ASP A 1 -9.55 16.13 25.79
CA ASP A 1 -8.30 15.47 26.17
C ASP A 1 -8.11 14.24 25.31
N ASP A 2 -7.32 14.37 24.29
CA ASP A 2 -6.29 13.54 23.73
C ASP A 2 -6.64 12.09 23.36
N ASN A 3 -7.23 11.89 22.20
CA ASN A 3 -6.99 10.68 21.44
C ASN A 3 -6.40 11.06 20.07
N LEU A 4 -5.13 11.50 20.07
CA LEU A 4 -4.35 11.93 18.90
C LEU A 4 -3.73 10.75 18.12
N PHE A 5 -4.00 9.50 18.53
CA PHE A 5 -3.59 8.29 17.83
C PHE A 5 -4.79 7.35 17.67
N GLY A 6 -5.71 7.75 16.81
CA GLY A 6 -6.78 6.86 16.32
C GLY A 6 -6.23 5.79 15.35
N GLY A 7 -5.09 5.18 15.68
CA GLY A 7 -4.63 3.96 15.03
C GLY A 7 -5.44 2.81 15.61
N GLU A 8 -6.29 2.17 14.83
CA GLU A 8 -6.76 0.82 15.14
C GLU A 8 -5.53 0.00 15.47
N ILE A 9 -5.42 -0.45 16.71
CA ILE A 9 -4.38 -1.41 17.12
C ILE A 9 -4.69 -2.66 16.31
N MET A 10 -3.91 -2.89 15.25
CA MET A 10 -3.99 -4.06 14.40
C MET A 10 -3.86 -5.29 15.32
N GLN A 11 -4.94 -6.04 15.52
CA GLN A 11 -4.87 -7.29 16.25
C GLN A 11 -3.99 -8.25 15.45
N ILE A 12 -2.75 -8.41 15.90
CA ILE A 12 -1.79 -9.32 15.28
C ILE A 12 -2.32 -10.73 15.48
N GLY A 13 -2.95 -11.27 14.44
CA GLY A 13 -3.55 -12.61 14.44
C GLY A 13 -2.54 -13.75 14.33
N ILE A 14 -1.37 -13.62 14.99
CA ILE A 14 -0.26 -14.59 14.88
C ILE A 14 -0.72 -16.01 15.22
N GLY A 15 -1.60 -16.18 16.18
CA GLY A 15 -2.13 -17.49 16.55
C GLY A 15 -2.98 -18.11 15.43
N ASN A 16 -3.79 -17.32 14.76
CA ASN A 16 -4.56 -17.77 13.61
C ASN A 16 -3.63 -18.15 12.44
N LYS A 17 -2.57 -17.35 12.21
CA LYS A 17 -1.58 -17.64 11.17
C LYS A 17 -0.80 -18.93 11.45
N ILE A 18 -0.37 -19.15 12.68
CA ILE A 18 0.28 -20.41 13.10
C ILE A 18 -0.65 -21.60 12.83
N ARG A 19 -1.93 -21.49 13.20
CA ARG A 19 -2.93 -22.55 12.95
C ARG A 19 -3.13 -22.81 11.47
N GLU A 20 -3.22 -21.75 10.63
CA GLU A 20 -3.37 -21.83 9.18
C GLU A 20 -2.18 -22.59 8.57
N LEU A 21 -0.95 -22.15 8.88
CA LEU A 21 0.28 -22.74 8.37
C LEU A 21 0.43 -24.21 8.78
N ARG A 22 0.18 -24.51 10.04
CA ARG A 22 0.24 -25.90 10.55
C ARG A 22 -0.74 -26.80 9.81
N ARG A 23 -1.97 -26.33 9.59
CA ARG A 23 -2.99 -27.09 8.84
C ARG A 23 -2.65 -27.24 7.39
N ARG A 24 -2.13 -26.21 6.75
CA ARG A 24 -1.63 -26.25 5.36
C ARG A 24 -0.61 -27.38 5.18
N ASP A 25 0.30 -27.50 6.14
CA ASP A 25 1.38 -28.51 6.09
C ASP A 25 0.97 -29.87 6.67
N GLY A 26 -0.32 -30.07 7.02
CA GLY A 26 -0.85 -31.34 7.55
C GLY A 26 -0.30 -31.73 8.93
N ARG A 27 0.26 -30.80 9.69
CA ARG A 27 0.94 -31.05 10.96
C ARG A 27 0.00 -30.95 12.15
N LYS A 28 0.30 -31.70 13.23
CA LYS A 28 -0.41 -31.60 14.52
C LYS A 28 0.24 -30.53 15.42
N GLN A 29 -0.48 -30.07 16.43
CA GLN A 29 0.05 -29.14 17.44
C GLN A 29 1.27 -29.74 18.17
N GLU A 30 1.24 -31.06 18.39
CA GLU A 30 2.34 -31.79 19.00
C GLU A 30 3.63 -31.75 18.16
N ASP A 31 3.51 -31.85 16.82
CA ASP A 31 4.65 -31.78 15.91
C ASP A 31 5.35 -30.42 16.00
N LEU A 32 4.56 -29.35 16.03
CA LEU A 32 5.04 -27.98 16.18
C LEU A 32 5.68 -27.76 17.57
N ALA A 33 5.00 -28.26 18.62
CA ALA A 33 5.49 -28.14 19.99
C ALA A 33 6.86 -28.83 20.16
N ASN A 34 7.00 -30.05 19.65
CA ASN A 34 8.27 -30.80 19.68
C ASN A 34 9.39 -30.11 18.93
N ALA A 35 9.08 -29.56 17.72
CA ALA A 35 10.06 -28.87 16.89
C ALA A 35 10.56 -27.57 17.51
N LEU A 36 9.70 -26.87 18.27
CA LEU A 36 10.02 -25.60 18.94
C LEU A 36 10.50 -25.76 20.37
N GLY A 37 10.49 -27.00 20.94
CA GLY A 37 10.87 -27.24 22.33
C GLY A 37 9.89 -26.66 23.35
N VAL A 38 8.61 -26.54 23.01
CA VAL A 38 7.56 -26.01 23.87
C VAL A 38 6.49 -27.08 24.18
N THR A 39 5.54 -26.77 25.05
CA THR A 39 4.44 -27.68 25.35
C THR A 39 3.33 -27.58 24.29
N CYS A 40 2.62 -28.67 24.05
CA CYS A 40 1.43 -28.67 23.19
C CYS A 40 0.36 -27.68 23.68
N GLN A 41 0.25 -27.49 24.98
CA GLN A 41 -0.62 -26.49 25.61
C GLN A 41 -0.25 -25.05 25.24
N ALA A 42 1.05 -24.75 25.14
CA ALA A 42 1.51 -23.45 24.68
C ALA A 42 1.07 -23.18 23.24
N VAL A 43 1.30 -24.12 22.34
CA VAL A 43 0.85 -24.02 20.94
C VAL A 43 -0.68 -23.87 20.84
N SER A 44 -1.42 -24.68 21.60
CA SER A 44 -2.88 -24.60 21.67
C SER A 44 -3.37 -23.23 22.13
N ARG A 45 -2.73 -22.65 23.16
CA ARG A 45 -3.03 -21.32 23.67
C ARG A 45 -2.77 -20.23 22.64
N TRP A 46 -1.64 -20.30 21.91
CA TRP A 46 -1.34 -19.37 20.84
C TRP A 46 -2.40 -19.42 19.72
N GLU A 47 -2.72 -20.62 19.25
CA GLU A 47 -3.71 -20.84 18.20
C GLU A 47 -5.15 -20.46 18.60
N ALA A 48 -5.43 -20.41 19.88
CA ALA A 48 -6.70 -19.93 20.43
C ALA A 48 -6.72 -18.42 20.72
N ASN A 49 -5.63 -17.69 20.37
CA ASN A 49 -5.41 -16.29 20.70
C ASN A 49 -5.47 -16.01 22.22
N GLY A 50 -5.19 -17.01 23.06
CA GLY A 50 -5.12 -16.92 24.52
C GLY A 50 -3.74 -16.44 25.03
N GLY A 51 -2.85 -16.03 24.12
CA GLY A 51 -1.52 -15.50 24.40
C GLY A 51 -0.67 -15.52 23.15
N TYR A 52 0.50 -14.90 23.23
CA TYR A 52 1.48 -14.83 22.15
C TYR A 52 2.69 -15.74 22.42
N PRO A 53 3.36 -16.24 21.37
CA PRO A 53 4.71 -16.78 21.52
C PRO A 53 5.66 -15.72 22.08
N ASP A 54 6.67 -16.15 22.84
CA ASP A 54 7.74 -15.25 23.25
C ASP A 54 8.48 -14.70 22.03
N MET A 55 8.97 -13.46 22.10
CA MET A 55 9.64 -12.77 20.98
C MET A 55 10.80 -13.60 20.41
N GLU A 56 11.52 -14.32 21.28
CA GLU A 56 12.63 -15.20 20.87
C GLU A 56 12.17 -16.40 20.04
N MET A 57 10.90 -16.80 20.15
CA MET A 57 10.32 -17.91 19.40
C MET A 57 9.89 -17.52 17.99
N ILE A 58 9.69 -16.23 17.73
CA ILE A 58 9.18 -15.74 16.44
C ILE A 58 10.06 -16.16 15.24
N PRO A 59 11.39 -16.00 15.28
CA PRO A 59 12.27 -16.48 14.20
C PRO A 59 12.20 -18.01 14.02
N ALA A 60 12.12 -18.77 15.12
CA ALA A 60 12.05 -20.23 15.06
C ALA A 60 10.72 -20.71 14.42
N ILE A 61 9.61 -20.06 14.74
CA ILE A 61 8.29 -20.34 14.14
C ILE A 61 8.31 -20.01 12.64
N ALA A 62 8.83 -18.85 12.25
CA ALA A 62 8.94 -18.44 10.86
C ALA A 62 9.81 -19.42 10.06
N ASN A 63 10.97 -19.81 10.59
CA ASN A 63 11.86 -20.79 9.96
C ASN A 63 11.20 -22.18 9.85
N TYR A 64 10.46 -22.62 10.88
CA TYR A 64 9.78 -23.91 10.86
C TYR A 64 8.77 -24.03 9.71
N PHE A 65 8.08 -22.94 9.40
CA PHE A 65 7.11 -22.87 8.29
C PHE A 65 7.71 -22.39 6.96
N ASN A 66 9.01 -22.06 6.94
CA ASN A 66 9.73 -21.51 5.79
C ASN A 66 9.05 -20.25 5.22
N ILE A 67 8.72 -19.31 6.08
CA ILE A 67 8.11 -18.01 5.75
C ILE A 67 8.92 -16.87 6.39
N SER A 68 8.66 -15.64 5.92
CA SER A 68 9.21 -14.44 6.58
C SER A 68 8.48 -14.15 7.91
N ILE A 69 9.14 -13.38 8.78
CA ILE A 69 8.52 -12.86 10.00
C ILE A 69 7.32 -11.96 9.66
N ASP A 70 7.44 -11.15 8.61
CA ASP A 70 6.35 -10.28 8.15
C ASP A 70 5.12 -11.09 7.71
N GLU A 71 5.34 -12.21 7.02
CA GLU A 71 4.27 -13.12 6.64
C GLU A 71 3.64 -13.80 7.86
N LEU A 72 4.45 -14.17 8.88
CA LEU A 72 3.97 -14.75 10.13
C LEU A 72 3.05 -13.78 10.90
N PHE A 73 3.38 -12.49 10.88
CA PHE A 73 2.55 -11.43 11.48
C PHE A 73 1.35 -11.02 10.61
N GLY A 74 1.22 -11.55 9.38
CA GLY A 74 0.18 -11.17 8.43
C GLY A 74 0.39 -9.79 7.80
N TYR A 75 1.50 -9.12 8.13
CA TYR A 75 1.75 -7.74 7.73
C TYR A 75 1.81 -7.55 6.22
N SER A 76 2.43 -8.50 5.50
CA SER A 76 2.53 -8.43 4.03
C SER A 76 1.16 -8.56 3.36
N LYS A 77 0.30 -9.47 3.86
CA LYS A 77 -1.03 -9.70 3.27
C LYS A 77 -1.95 -8.51 3.45
N ASP A 78 -2.05 -8.00 4.68
CA ASP A 78 -2.90 -6.84 4.99
C ASP A 78 -2.42 -5.59 4.25
N ARG A 79 -1.09 -5.40 4.16
CA ARG A 79 -0.47 -4.32 3.39
C ARG A 79 -0.79 -4.43 1.90
N ASP A 80 -0.68 -5.63 1.31
CA ASP A 80 -0.97 -5.88 -0.09
C ASP A 80 -2.47 -5.70 -0.40
N GLU A 81 -3.36 -6.13 0.49
CA GLU A 81 -4.80 -5.95 0.34
C GLU A 81 -5.18 -4.46 0.41
N LYS A 82 -4.59 -3.71 1.35
CA LYS A 82 -4.76 -2.26 1.47
C LYS A 82 -4.28 -1.53 0.21
N LEU A 83 -3.08 -1.86 -0.25
CA LEU A 83 -2.53 -1.30 -1.48
C LEU A 83 -3.43 -1.58 -2.68
N LYS A 84 -3.87 -2.82 -2.86
CA LYS A 84 -4.83 -3.21 -3.91
C LYS A 84 -6.11 -2.37 -3.85
N ALA A 85 -6.69 -2.18 -2.67
CA ALA A 85 -7.90 -1.40 -2.49
C ALA A 85 -7.70 0.07 -2.88
N ILE A 86 -6.57 0.67 -2.51
CA ILE A 86 -6.21 2.04 -2.87
C ILE A 86 -6.06 2.17 -4.40
N LEU A 87 -5.29 1.26 -5.02
CA LEU A 87 -5.07 1.29 -6.46
C LEU A 87 -6.36 1.10 -7.25
N SER A 88 -7.24 0.20 -6.81
CA SER A 88 -8.56 -0.01 -7.44
C SER A 88 -9.45 1.23 -7.37
N LYS A 89 -9.49 1.91 -6.21
CA LYS A 89 -10.23 3.18 -6.07
C LYS A 89 -9.66 4.29 -6.93
N ALA A 90 -8.33 4.35 -7.06
CA ALA A 90 -7.68 5.33 -7.91
C ALA A 90 -8.00 5.08 -9.40
N ASP A 91 -7.92 3.82 -9.85
CA ASP A 91 -8.27 3.44 -11.22
C ASP A 91 -9.73 3.79 -11.53
N GLU A 92 -10.67 3.50 -10.61
CA GLU A 92 -12.07 3.86 -10.78
C GLU A 92 -12.29 5.38 -10.91
N ALA A 93 -11.61 6.19 -10.07
CA ALA A 93 -11.72 7.65 -10.14
C ALA A 93 -11.11 8.22 -11.43
N ILE A 94 -10.00 7.67 -11.90
CA ILE A 94 -9.33 8.08 -13.15
C ILE A 94 -10.19 7.70 -14.36
N ASP A 95 -10.63 6.45 -14.45
CA ASP A 95 -11.36 5.93 -15.62
C ASP A 95 -12.74 6.53 -15.77
N ARG A 96 -13.45 6.74 -14.66
CA ARG A 96 -14.83 7.27 -14.64
C ARG A 96 -14.92 8.78 -14.49
N ARG A 97 -13.80 9.49 -14.48
CA ARG A 97 -13.71 10.93 -14.18
C ARG A 97 -14.44 11.27 -12.88
N GLY A 98 -14.13 10.51 -11.83
CA GLY A 98 -14.62 10.76 -10.47
C GLY A 98 -13.99 12.00 -9.84
N ASP A 99 -14.09 12.13 -8.53
CA ASP A 99 -13.45 13.24 -7.80
C ASP A 99 -11.92 13.08 -7.80
N LEU A 100 -11.27 13.74 -8.78
CA LEU A 100 -9.83 13.72 -8.93
C LEU A 100 -9.12 14.44 -7.75
N THR A 101 -9.75 15.39 -7.10
CA THR A 101 -9.18 16.10 -5.94
C THR A 101 -9.03 15.14 -4.77
N GLU A 102 -10.08 14.39 -4.45
CA GLU A 102 -10.03 13.41 -3.38
C GLU A 102 -9.13 12.21 -3.76
N CYS A 103 -9.11 11.82 -5.03
CA CYS A 103 -8.21 10.80 -5.55
C CYS A 103 -6.73 11.19 -5.34
N VAL A 104 -6.33 12.40 -5.69
CA VAL A 104 -4.97 12.91 -5.49
C VAL A 104 -4.61 12.93 -4.00
N LYS A 105 -5.53 13.36 -3.13
CA LYS A 105 -5.32 13.37 -1.69
C LYS A 105 -5.08 11.95 -1.13
N MET A 106 -5.90 11.00 -1.55
CA MET A 106 -5.74 9.57 -1.18
C MET A 106 -4.39 9.02 -1.66
N LEU A 107 -3.99 9.32 -2.91
CA LEU A 107 -2.74 8.82 -3.49
C LEU A 107 -1.50 9.47 -2.87
N ARG A 108 -1.55 10.73 -2.44
CA ARG A 108 -0.47 11.37 -1.65
C ARG A 108 -0.27 10.64 -0.32
N ALA A 109 -1.35 10.37 0.42
CA ALA A 109 -1.27 9.60 1.66
C ALA A 109 -0.74 8.17 1.41
N ALA A 110 -1.13 7.56 0.29
CA ALA A 110 -0.59 6.27 -0.11
C ALA A 110 0.90 6.31 -0.46
N ALA A 111 1.39 7.40 -1.08
CA ALA A 111 2.81 7.57 -1.38
C ALA A 111 3.67 7.68 -0.11
N ASP A 112 3.14 8.30 0.95
CA ASP A 112 3.81 8.36 2.25
C ASP A 112 3.86 6.98 2.92
N GLU A 113 2.79 6.19 2.82
CA GLU A 113 2.71 4.85 3.41
C GLU A 113 3.46 3.78 2.60
N PHE A 114 3.51 3.92 1.28
CA PHE A 114 4.14 2.98 0.33
C PHE A 114 5.24 3.67 -0.51
N PRO A 115 6.31 4.19 0.11
CA PRO A 115 7.29 5.05 -0.56
C PRO A 115 8.11 4.36 -1.66
N SER A 116 8.11 3.02 -1.68
CA SER A 116 8.82 2.20 -2.68
C SER A 116 7.87 1.50 -3.66
N GLU A 117 6.62 1.97 -3.80
CA GLU A 117 5.63 1.35 -4.65
C GLU A 117 5.37 2.19 -5.92
N PRO A 118 5.99 1.85 -7.06
CA PRO A 118 5.89 2.64 -8.29
C PRO A 118 4.45 2.83 -8.78
N ARG A 119 3.59 1.82 -8.55
CA ARG A 119 2.19 1.86 -9.01
C ARG A 119 1.38 2.98 -8.36
N VAL A 120 1.71 3.39 -7.14
CA VAL A 120 1.09 4.53 -6.45
C VAL A 120 1.50 5.83 -7.14
N TYR A 121 2.79 5.99 -7.44
CA TYR A 121 3.32 7.20 -8.06
C TYR A 121 2.83 7.37 -9.50
N ILE A 122 2.70 6.29 -10.27
CA ILE A 122 2.13 6.33 -11.62
C ILE A 122 0.70 6.87 -11.57
N ARG A 123 -0.14 6.35 -10.67
CA ARG A 123 -1.54 6.80 -10.53
C ARG A 123 -1.64 8.22 -10.01
N LEU A 124 -0.77 8.60 -9.08
CA LEU A 124 -0.67 9.97 -8.57
C LEU A 124 -0.34 10.94 -9.72
N GLY A 125 0.66 10.60 -10.53
CA GLY A 125 1.01 11.38 -11.72
C GLY A 125 -0.16 11.51 -12.69
N THR A 126 -0.85 10.42 -12.99
CA THR A 126 -2.01 10.41 -13.89
C THR A 126 -3.17 11.26 -13.35
N ALA A 127 -3.51 11.10 -12.07
CA ALA A 127 -4.58 11.88 -11.46
C ALA A 127 -4.24 13.38 -11.39
N LEU A 128 -2.98 13.72 -11.11
CA LEU A 128 -2.49 15.10 -11.12
C LEU A 128 -2.48 15.70 -12.53
N ASP A 129 -2.10 14.95 -13.55
CA ASP A 129 -2.16 15.41 -14.94
C ASP A 129 -3.59 15.77 -15.33
N MET A 130 -4.54 14.86 -15.09
CA MET A 130 -5.96 15.10 -15.36
C MET A 130 -6.51 16.29 -14.56
N LEU A 131 -6.15 16.40 -13.28
CA LEU A 131 -6.55 17.53 -12.43
C LEU A 131 -5.95 18.84 -12.92
N GLY A 132 -4.72 18.79 -13.43
CA GLY A 132 -4.05 19.92 -14.06
C GLY A 132 -4.80 20.44 -15.30
N TRP A 133 -5.31 19.54 -16.13
CA TRP A 133 -6.20 19.90 -17.24
C TRP A 133 -7.51 20.50 -16.76
N GLU A 134 -8.12 19.95 -15.72
CA GLU A 134 -9.40 20.42 -15.20
C GLU A 134 -9.30 21.82 -14.55
N LYS A 135 -8.27 22.03 -13.73
CA LYS A 135 -8.15 23.24 -12.90
C LYS A 135 -7.39 24.38 -13.56
N HIS A 136 -6.39 24.06 -14.36
CA HIS A 136 -5.52 25.05 -15.00
C HIS A 136 -5.75 25.12 -16.50
N GLY A 137 -5.90 23.94 -17.14
CA GLY A 137 -5.93 23.80 -18.58
C GLY A 137 -4.58 24.05 -19.24
N ALA A 138 -4.55 23.95 -20.56
CA ALA A 138 -3.40 24.30 -21.38
C ALA A 138 -3.76 25.44 -22.31
N ARG A 139 -2.78 26.25 -22.66
CA ARG A 139 -2.92 27.28 -23.69
C ARG A 139 -2.07 26.96 -24.90
N SER A 140 -2.65 27.27 -26.03
CA SER A 140 -1.95 27.27 -27.32
C SER A 140 -2.32 28.54 -28.08
N TYR A 141 -1.47 28.96 -29.01
CA TYR A 141 -1.69 30.11 -29.84
C TYR A 141 -1.31 29.80 -31.29
N THR A 142 -1.96 30.50 -32.22
CA THR A 142 -1.62 30.41 -33.63
C THR A 142 -0.91 31.72 -34.03
N LYS A 143 0.23 31.63 -34.71
CA LYS A 143 0.88 32.81 -35.28
C LYS A 143 0.14 33.23 -36.54
N ASP A 144 0.04 34.53 -36.74
CA ASP A 144 -0.59 35.08 -37.94
C ASP A 144 -0.02 34.46 -39.22
N GLY A 145 -0.91 33.93 -40.06
CA GLY A 145 -0.54 33.28 -41.33
C GLY A 145 -0.02 31.84 -41.20
N SER A 146 -0.05 31.26 -39.97
CA SER A 146 0.36 29.87 -39.77
C SER A 146 -0.90 28.96 -39.66
N ASN A 147 -0.79 27.75 -40.24
CA ASN A 147 -1.77 26.68 -40.05
C ASN A 147 -1.44 25.81 -38.82
N TYR A 148 -0.41 26.14 -38.07
CA TYR A 148 0.07 25.38 -36.93
C TYR A 148 -0.27 26.09 -35.59
N THR A 149 -0.67 25.29 -34.60
CA THR A 149 -0.86 25.74 -33.22
C THR A 149 0.45 25.54 -32.46
N PHE A 150 0.87 26.53 -31.69
CA PHE A 150 2.05 26.49 -30.83
C PHE A 150 1.59 26.44 -29.37
N GLU A 151 2.26 25.64 -28.56
CA GLU A 151 1.99 25.60 -27.11
C GLU A 151 2.50 26.88 -26.42
N ASP A 152 1.69 27.44 -25.53
CA ASP A 152 2.14 28.47 -24.60
C ASP A 152 2.92 27.85 -23.45
N THR A 153 4.19 27.60 -23.69
CA THR A 153 5.09 26.89 -22.76
C THR A 153 5.21 27.65 -21.44
N GLU A 154 5.24 28.98 -21.48
CA GLU A 154 5.36 29.80 -20.27
C GLU A 154 4.11 29.67 -19.40
N TYR A 155 2.92 29.75 -19.98
CA TYR A 155 1.67 29.54 -19.26
C TYR A 155 1.55 28.10 -18.74
N ASN A 156 1.81 27.12 -19.60
CA ASN A 156 1.65 25.71 -19.28
C ASN A 156 2.64 25.27 -18.19
N SER A 157 3.86 25.80 -18.15
CA SER A 157 4.84 25.51 -17.11
C SER A 157 4.47 25.99 -15.71
N ARG A 158 3.52 26.89 -15.60
CA ARG A 158 3.02 27.38 -14.31
C ARG A 158 1.98 26.46 -13.66
N ASN A 159 1.57 25.39 -14.35
CA ASN A 159 0.62 24.40 -13.82
C ASN A 159 1.28 23.56 -12.71
N VAL A 160 0.95 23.87 -11.48
CA VAL A 160 1.52 23.22 -10.29
C VAL A 160 1.20 21.73 -10.22
N TYR A 161 0.06 21.32 -10.76
CA TYR A 161 -0.34 19.91 -10.82
C TYR A 161 0.55 19.13 -11.78
N TRP A 162 0.88 19.70 -12.95
CA TRP A 162 1.78 19.05 -13.91
C TRP A 162 3.21 18.98 -13.41
N GLN A 163 3.67 20.00 -12.67
CA GLN A 163 4.98 19.95 -12.02
C GLN A 163 5.06 18.84 -10.97
N GLU A 164 3.99 18.64 -10.20
CA GLU A 164 3.90 17.54 -9.23
C GLU A 164 3.75 16.18 -9.93
N ALA A 165 2.96 16.11 -11.00
CA ALA A 165 2.81 14.88 -11.80
C ALA A 165 4.17 14.41 -12.34
N LEU A 166 4.99 15.32 -12.86
CA LEU A 166 6.33 14.99 -13.35
C LEU A 166 7.19 14.39 -12.24
N ARG A 167 7.21 15.01 -11.04
CA ARG A 167 7.94 14.48 -9.89
C ARG A 167 7.45 13.09 -9.46
N ALA A 168 6.13 12.85 -9.53
CA ALA A 168 5.56 11.55 -9.23
C ALA A 168 6.02 10.50 -10.24
N TYR A 169 6.01 10.80 -11.53
CA TYR A 169 6.51 9.88 -12.55
C TYR A 169 8.03 9.62 -12.42
N GLU A 170 8.82 10.63 -12.13
CA GLU A 170 10.26 10.47 -11.85
C GLU A 170 10.47 9.53 -10.65
N LYS A 171 9.69 9.69 -9.59
CA LYS A 171 9.76 8.82 -8.41
C LYS A 171 9.35 7.37 -8.70
N ALA A 172 8.47 7.14 -9.65
CA ALA A 172 8.08 5.79 -10.07
C ALA A 172 9.20 5.04 -10.81
N LEU A 173 10.21 5.74 -11.31
CA LEU A 173 11.34 5.16 -12.06
C LEU A 173 12.56 4.84 -11.18
N THR A 174 12.54 5.25 -9.91
CA THR A 174 13.63 5.04 -8.94
C THR A 174 13.34 3.91 -7.97
#